data_354b086655b90db59d7f0dd3b4b5e6ab
#
_entry.id   354b086655b90db59d7f0dd3b4b5e6ab
#
_cell.length_a   1.000
_cell.length_b   1.000
_cell.length_c   1.000
_cell.angle_alpha   90.00
_cell.angle_beta   90.00
_cell.angle_gamma   90.00
#
_symmetry.space_group_name_H-M   'P 1'
#
loop_
_entity.id
_entity.type
_entity.pdbx_description
1 polymer ?
#
loop_
_entity_poly.entity_id
_entity_poly.type
_entity_poly.pdbx_seq_one_letter_code
_entity_poly.pdbx_strand_id
1 'polypeptide(L)'
;SAQALRALSAQVWVTEVDPICALQAAMEGYRVVTMDYAAKYADIFVSATGNYNVINHDHMKAMKDQAIVCNIGHFDNEIDVASLSEYKWEEIKPQVDHVIFPDNKRIILLAKGRLVNLGCGTGHPSYVMGSSFANQVIAQIELFSEKDKYPLGVHTLPKHLDEKVARLQLTTLNANLTTLTQEQAKYIG
;
A
#
# COMPACT_ATOMS: atom_id res chain seq x y z
N SER A 1 -0.03 -5.99 -2.88
CA SER A 1 1.15 -5.96 -3.76
C SER A 1 1.70 -7.36 -4.03
N ALA A 2 2.04 -8.16 -3.02
CA ALA A 2 2.66 -9.49 -3.20
C ALA A 2 1.84 -10.42 -4.09
N GLN A 3 0.53 -10.55 -3.85
CA GLN A 3 -0.37 -11.38 -4.67
C GLN A 3 -0.43 -10.92 -6.13
N ALA A 4 -0.47 -9.60 -6.38
CA ALA A 4 -0.49 -9.05 -7.72
C ALA A 4 0.81 -9.36 -8.49
N LEU A 5 1.96 -9.23 -7.84
CA LEU A 5 3.25 -9.57 -8.43
C LEU A 5 3.36 -11.08 -8.73
N ARG A 6 2.89 -11.93 -7.80
CA ARG A 6 2.83 -13.39 -8.02
C ARG A 6 1.91 -13.76 -9.17
N ALA A 7 0.79 -13.09 -9.33
CA ALA A 7 -0.12 -13.30 -10.46
C ALA A 7 0.53 -12.97 -11.82
N LEU A 8 1.55 -12.10 -11.83
CA LEU A 8 2.38 -11.81 -12.99
C LEU A 8 3.61 -12.73 -13.11
N SER A 9 3.61 -13.85 -12.39
CA SER A 9 4.69 -14.86 -12.39
C SER A 9 6.01 -14.40 -11.77
N ALA A 10 5.99 -13.35 -10.95
CA ALA A 10 7.18 -12.95 -10.20
C ALA A 10 7.44 -13.92 -9.03
N GLN A 11 8.71 -14.21 -8.77
CA GLN A 11 9.13 -14.86 -7.53
C GLN A 11 9.13 -13.80 -6.41
N VAL A 12 8.14 -13.87 -5.51
CA VAL A 12 7.93 -12.85 -4.49
C VAL A 12 8.44 -13.32 -3.14
N TRP A 13 9.24 -12.49 -2.51
CA TRP A 13 9.66 -12.61 -1.12
C TRP A 13 8.98 -11.53 -0.28
N VAL A 14 8.72 -11.82 0.98
CA VAL A 14 8.11 -10.90 1.93
C VAL A 14 9.08 -10.64 3.07
N THR A 15 9.22 -9.39 3.45
CA THR A 15 9.89 -8.99 4.70
C THR A 15 8.82 -8.48 5.65
N GLU A 16 8.82 -8.95 6.90
CA GLU A 16 7.78 -8.61 7.87
C GLU A 16 8.35 -8.65 9.30
N VAL A 17 7.86 -7.79 10.16
CA VAL A 17 8.25 -7.70 11.58
C VAL A 17 7.21 -8.32 12.50
N ASP A 18 5.93 -8.33 12.10
CA ASP A 18 4.87 -8.98 12.84
C ASP A 18 4.90 -10.51 12.58
N PRO A 19 5.09 -11.33 13.62
CA PRO A 19 5.17 -12.79 13.47
C PRO A 19 3.85 -13.40 12.94
N ILE A 20 2.70 -12.81 13.21
CA ILE A 20 1.41 -13.28 12.70
C ILE A 20 1.32 -13.03 11.21
N CYS A 21 1.64 -11.82 10.76
CA CYS A 21 1.65 -11.46 9.34
C CYS A 21 2.73 -12.25 8.57
N ALA A 22 3.90 -12.48 9.18
CA ALA A 22 4.96 -13.31 8.61
C ALA A 22 4.49 -14.77 8.43
N LEU A 23 3.80 -15.33 9.43
CA LEU A 23 3.23 -16.68 9.34
C LEU A 23 2.16 -16.76 8.25
N GLN A 24 1.27 -15.79 8.16
CA GLN A 24 0.26 -15.73 7.09
C GLN A 24 0.92 -15.73 5.70
N ALA A 25 1.94 -14.88 5.50
CA ALA A 25 2.69 -14.85 4.25
C ALA A 25 3.35 -16.20 3.92
N ALA A 26 3.95 -16.85 4.92
CA ALA A 26 4.55 -18.18 4.74
C ALA A 26 3.51 -19.24 4.40
N MET A 27 2.33 -19.22 5.03
CA MET A 27 1.22 -20.13 4.74
C MET A 27 0.62 -19.90 3.34
N GLU A 28 0.69 -18.69 2.81
CA GLU A 28 0.33 -18.39 1.43
C GLU A 28 1.41 -18.82 0.41
N GLY A 29 2.52 -19.37 0.87
CA GLY A 29 3.60 -19.90 0.05
C GLY A 29 4.65 -18.86 -0.34
N TYR A 30 4.68 -17.70 0.31
CA TYR A 30 5.76 -16.73 0.14
C TYR A 30 6.98 -17.13 0.98
N ARG A 31 8.15 -16.88 0.44
CA ARG A 31 9.38 -16.95 1.23
C ARG A 31 9.49 -15.70 2.07
N VAL A 32 9.51 -15.86 3.40
CA VAL A 32 9.74 -14.75 4.34
C VAL A 32 11.24 -14.65 4.62
N VAL A 33 11.80 -13.46 4.45
CA VAL A 33 13.24 -13.19 4.57
C VAL A 33 13.48 -11.86 5.28
N THR A 34 14.71 -11.60 5.72
CA THR A 34 15.11 -10.28 6.20
C THR A 34 15.40 -9.34 5.04
N MET A 35 15.32 -8.02 5.28
CA MET A 35 15.67 -7.02 4.27
C MET A 35 17.16 -7.12 3.86
N ASP A 36 18.07 -7.39 4.81
CA ASP A 36 19.51 -7.60 4.53
C ASP A 36 19.75 -8.78 3.58
N TYR A 37 18.96 -9.83 3.70
CA TYR A 37 19.02 -10.95 2.77
C TYR A 37 18.45 -10.55 1.41
N ALA A 38 17.26 -9.96 1.37
CA ALA A 38 16.58 -9.57 0.14
C ALA A 38 17.43 -8.59 -0.69
N ALA A 39 18.08 -7.63 -0.04
CA ALA A 39 18.89 -6.60 -0.69
C ALA A 39 19.94 -7.18 -1.66
N LYS A 40 20.52 -8.34 -1.34
CA LYS A 40 21.56 -8.98 -2.17
C LYS A 40 21.05 -9.73 -3.39
N TYR A 41 19.77 -10.11 -3.40
CA TYR A 41 19.26 -11.08 -4.38
C TYR A 41 18.04 -10.62 -5.16
N ALA A 42 17.24 -9.72 -4.62
CA ALA A 42 16.04 -9.25 -5.31
C ALA A 42 16.37 -8.23 -6.40
N ASP A 43 15.47 -8.11 -7.36
CA ASP A 43 15.60 -7.20 -8.49
C ASP A 43 14.67 -5.99 -8.34
N ILE A 44 13.55 -6.17 -7.62
CA ILE A 44 12.53 -5.13 -7.39
C ILE A 44 12.19 -5.09 -5.91
N PHE A 45 12.20 -3.90 -5.33
CA PHE A 45 11.89 -3.63 -3.94
C PHE A 45 10.67 -2.71 -3.86
N VAL A 46 9.65 -3.17 -3.12
CA VAL A 46 8.42 -2.41 -2.91
C VAL A 46 8.17 -2.27 -1.42
N SER A 47 8.37 -1.08 -0.87
CA SER A 47 7.99 -0.80 0.52
C SER A 47 6.50 -0.50 0.65
N ALA A 48 5.86 -1.03 1.68
CA ALA A 48 4.41 -0.94 1.89
C ALA A 48 4.04 -1.06 3.38
N THR A 49 4.86 -0.51 4.27
CA THR A 49 4.76 -0.76 5.72
C THR A 49 4.14 0.39 6.50
N GLY A 50 4.20 1.62 5.98
CA GLY A 50 3.85 2.83 6.73
C GLY A 50 4.86 3.17 7.84
N ASN A 51 6.05 2.54 7.84
CA ASN A 51 7.10 2.73 8.84
C ASN A 51 8.22 3.63 8.29
N TYR A 52 9.29 3.76 9.03
CA TYR A 52 10.41 4.66 8.76
C TYR A 52 11.67 3.87 8.36
N ASN A 53 12.39 4.33 7.32
CA ASN A 53 13.68 3.79 6.85
C ASN A 53 13.72 2.26 6.71
N VAL A 54 12.66 1.68 6.20
CA VAL A 54 12.55 0.22 5.97
C VAL A 54 13.59 -0.22 4.94
N ILE A 55 13.81 0.62 3.92
CA ILE A 55 14.90 0.46 2.96
C ILE A 55 15.91 1.57 3.25
N ASN A 56 16.96 1.22 3.97
CA ASN A 56 18.01 2.15 4.37
C ASN A 56 19.17 2.20 3.35
N HIS A 57 20.15 3.08 3.61
CA HIS A 57 21.32 3.24 2.77
C HIS A 57 22.12 1.95 2.55
N ASP A 58 22.34 1.15 3.62
CA ASP A 58 23.14 -0.08 3.51
C ASP A 58 22.42 -1.13 2.67
N HIS A 59 21.09 -1.22 2.77
CA HIS A 59 20.29 -2.06 1.89
C HIS A 59 20.47 -1.64 0.42
N MET A 60 20.33 -0.35 0.11
CA MET A 60 20.49 0.17 -1.26
C MET A 60 21.92 -0.03 -1.79
N LYS A 61 22.92 0.12 -0.93
CA LYS A 61 24.31 -0.19 -1.26
C LYS A 61 24.53 -1.67 -1.58
N ALA A 62 23.83 -2.57 -0.91
CA ALA A 62 23.93 -4.01 -1.12
C ALA A 62 23.14 -4.55 -2.33
N MET A 63 22.23 -3.75 -2.89
CA MET A 63 21.39 -4.14 -4.04
C MET A 63 22.22 -4.41 -5.29
N LYS A 64 21.65 -5.20 -6.19
CA LYS A 64 22.20 -5.42 -7.53
C LYS A 64 22.25 -4.12 -8.34
N ASP A 65 23.14 -4.09 -9.32
CA ASP A 65 23.06 -3.06 -10.36
C ASP A 65 21.72 -3.11 -11.08
N GLN A 66 21.11 -1.95 -11.34
CA GLN A 66 19.80 -1.78 -11.95
C GLN A 66 18.62 -2.29 -11.09
N ALA A 67 18.79 -2.53 -9.79
CA ALA A 67 17.68 -2.85 -8.92
C ALA A 67 16.66 -1.70 -8.89
N ILE A 68 15.37 -2.05 -8.94
CA ILE A 68 14.26 -1.09 -8.92
C ILE A 68 13.76 -0.94 -7.48
N VAL A 69 13.67 0.30 -7.02
CA VAL A 69 13.21 0.62 -5.65
C VAL A 69 12.01 1.55 -5.74
N CYS A 70 10.93 1.19 -5.09
CA CYS A 70 9.73 2.02 -5.04
C CYS A 70 8.97 1.89 -3.72
N ASN A 71 8.16 2.89 -3.42
CA ASN A 71 7.33 2.98 -2.25
C ASN A 71 5.84 3.01 -2.64
N ILE A 72 5.04 2.20 -1.98
CA ILE A 72 3.57 2.21 -2.05
C ILE A 72 2.95 2.42 -0.65
N GLY A 73 3.78 2.68 0.35
CA GLY A 73 3.35 3.00 1.71
C GLY A 73 2.73 4.39 1.83
N HIS A 74 2.51 4.84 3.05
CA HIS A 74 1.76 6.08 3.26
C HIS A 74 2.59 7.35 3.04
N PHE A 75 3.85 7.35 3.46
CA PHE A 75 4.76 8.50 3.37
C PHE A 75 6.03 8.15 2.58
N ASP A 76 6.77 9.16 2.17
CA ASP A 76 8.03 9.06 1.42
C ASP A 76 9.25 8.74 2.28
N ASN A 77 9.07 8.47 3.55
CA ASN A 77 10.12 8.18 4.52
C ASN A 77 10.40 6.68 4.75
N GLU A 78 9.75 5.79 4.00
CA GLU A 78 10.02 4.36 4.07
C GLU A 78 11.36 4.00 3.41
N ILE A 79 11.77 4.77 2.42
CA ILE A 79 13.07 4.67 1.75
C ILE A 79 13.93 5.84 2.22
N ASP A 80 15.14 5.56 2.68
CA ASP A 80 16.09 6.58 3.13
C ASP A 80 16.70 7.34 1.95
N VAL A 81 15.84 8.11 1.26
CA VAL A 81 16.26 8.92 0.10
C VAL A 81 17.23 10.03 0.52
N ALA A 82 17.13 10.53 1.75
CA ALA A 82 18.02 11.58 2.25
C ALA A 82 19.49 11.15 2.25
N SER A 83 19.77 9.89 2.53
CA SER A 83 21.14 9.34 2.50
C SER A 83 21.76 9.30 1.10
N LEU A 84 20.94 9.49 0.06
CA LEU A 84 21.39 9.49 -1.33
C LEU A 84 21.67 10.89 -1.89
N SER A 85 21.57 11.95 -1.07
CA SER A 85 21.71 13.34 -1.50
C SER A 85 23.07 13.67 -2.11
N GLU A 86 24.13 13.03 -1.64
CA GLU A 86 25.51 13.23 -2.14
C GLU A 86 25.83 12.41 -3.40
N TYR A 87 24.94 11.51 -3.81
CA TYR A 87 25.14 10.71 -5.01
C TYR A 87 24.71 11.45 -6.27
N LYS A 88 25.26 11.05 -7.41
CA LYS A 88 24.83 11.57 -8.71
C LYS A 88 23.47 10.98 -9.07
N TRP A 89 22.54 11.85 -9.41
CA TRP A 89 21.22 11.48 -9.92
C TRP A 89 21.15 11.78 -11.41
N GLU A 90 20.51 10.88 -12.15
CA GLU A 90 20.27 11.00 -13.59
C GLU A 90 18.81 10.64 -13.87
N GLU A 91 17.99 11.64 -14.22
CA GLU A 91 16.61 11.42 -14.59
C GLU A 91 16.55 10.75 -15.97
N ILE A 92 16.04 9.51 -16.02
CA ILE A 92 15.89 8.72 -17.26
C ILE A 92 14.63 9.16 -18.00
N LYS A 93 13.57 9.37 -17.24
CA LYS A 93 12.28 9.90 -17.67
C LYS A 93 11.55 10.45 -16.44
N PRO A 94 10.47 11.24 -16.62
CA PRO A 94 9.73 11.79 -15.48
C PRO A 94 9.41 10.75 -14.41
N GLN A 95 9.81 11.03 -13.15
CA GLN A 95 9.63 10.17 -11.98
C GLN A 95 10.43 8.85 -11.98
N VAL A 96 11.44 8.71 -12.83
CA VAL A 96 12.32 7.55 -12.87
C VAL A 96 13.77 8.03 -12.90
N ASP A 97 14.48 7.84 -11.81
CA ASP A 97 15.83 8.32 -11.63
C ASP A 97 16.83 7.16 -11.44
N HIS A 98 17.98 7.23 -12.09
CA HIS A 98 19.14 6.48 -11.66
C HIS A 98 19.82 7.21 -10.50
N VAL A 99 20.12 6.48 -9.43
CA VAL A 99 21.05 6.92 -8.39
C VAL A 99 22.35 6.15 -8.58
N ILE A 100 23.44 6.87 -8.83
CA ILE A 100 24.73 6.33 -9.23
C ILE A 100 25.67 6.31 -8.01
N PHE A 101 26.05 5.12 -7.59
CA PHE A 101 26.96 4.90 -6.47
C PHE A 101 28.42 5.12 -6.88
N PRO A 102 29.35 5.33 -5.94
CA PRO A 102 30.77 5.60 -6.25
C PRO A 102 31.48 4.49 -7.04
N ASP A 103 30.99 3.26 -6.94
CA ASP A 103 31.47 2.09 -7.69
C ASP A 103 30.87 1.96 -9.09
N ASN A 104 30.15 2.98 -9.54
CA ASN A 104 29.35 3.04 -10.79
C ASN A 104 28.13 2.11 -10.83
N LYS A 105 27.81 1.39 -9.75
CA LYS A 105 26.54 0.70 -9.61
C LYS A 105 25.39 1.71 -9.63
N ARG A 106 24.26 1.33 -10.20
CA ARG A 106 23.06 2.17 -10.30
C ARG A 106 21.87 1.44 -9.70
N ILE A 107 21.04 2.15 -8.99
CA ILE A 107 19.68 1.71 -8.68
C ILE A 107 18.68 2.60 -9.40
N ILE A 108 17.52 2.07 -9.69
CA ILE A 108 16.41 2.81 -10.32
C ILE A 108 15.43 3.15 -9.21
N LEU A 109 15.37 4.44 -8.84
CA LEU A 109 14.43 4.93 -7.84
C LEU A 109 13.19 5.51 -8.53
N LEU A 110 12.01 5.00 -8.19
CA LEU A 110 10.75 5.47 -8.76
C LEU A 110 10.13 6.54 -7.87
N ALA A 111 9.55 7.55 -8.50
CA ALA A 111 8.84 8.68 -7.88
C ALA A 111 9.65 9.38 -6.76
N LYS A 112 11.00 9.28 -6.79
CA LYS A 112 11.90 9.81 -5.75
C LYS A 112 11.53 9.33 -4.34
N GLY A 113 11.11 8.07 -4.22
CA GLY A 113 10.69 7.46 -2.94
C GLY A 113 9.26 7.79 -2.49
N ARG A 114 8.54 8.66 -3.23
CA ARG A 114 7.13 8.96 -2.96
C ARG A 114 6.22 7.83 -3.48
N LEU A 115 4.91 7.93 -3.24
CA LEU A 115 3.95 6.91 -3.68
C LEU A 115 4.03 6.67 -5.19
N VAL A 116 4.50 5.48 -5.55
CA VAL A 116 4.75 5.09 -6.95
C VAL A 116 3.47 5.02 -7.78
N ASN A 117 2.34 4.64 -7.17
CA ASN A 117 1.04 4.58 -7.86
C ASN A 117 0.53 5.96 -8.31
N LEU A 118 0.97 7.02 -7.65
CA LEU A 118 0.64 8.40 -8.02
C LEU A 118 1.73 9.02 -8.90
N GLY A 119 3.00 8.78 -8.62
CA GLY A 119 4.11 9.34 -9.37
C GLY A 119 4.36 8.66 -10.71
N CYS A 120 4.25 7.34 -10.77
CA CYS A 120 4.54 6.54 -11.97
C CYS A 120 3.30 5.83 -12.55
N GLY A 121 2.12 6.05 -11.98
CA GLY A 121 0.87 5.47 -12.41
C GLY A 121 -0.28 6.49 -12.35
N THR A 122 -1.50 6.00 -12.56
CA THR A 122 -2.71 6.81 -12.58
C THR A 122 -3.48 6.81 -11.26
N GLY A 123 -2.95 6.15 -10.23
CA GLY A 123 -3.61 5.95 -8.95
C GLY A 123 -4.77 4.95 -9.03
N HIS A 124 -5.67 5.00 -8.05
CA HIS A 124 -6.89 4.19 -8.03
C HIS A 124 -7.94 4.75 -8.99
N PRO A 125 -8.75 3.88 -9.64
CA PRO A 125 -9.87 4.34 -10.47
C PRO A 125 -10.83 5.23 -9.68
N SER A 126 -11.33 6.27 -10.34
CA SER A 126 -12.28 7.23 -9.73
C SER A 126 -13.53 6.55 -9.16
N TYR A 127 -14.00 5.48 -9.79
CA TYR A 127 -15.12 4.70 -9.31
C TYR A 127 -14.88 4.07 -7.93
N VAL A 128 -13.69 3.51 -7.70
CA VAL A 128 -13.30 2.94 -6.40
C VAL A 128 -13.17 4.04 -5.35
N MET A 129 -12.49 5.13 -5.69
CA MET A 129 -12.32 6.28 -4.80
C MET A 129 -13.65 7.00 -4.50
N GLY A 130 -14.61 6.91 -5.41
CA GLY A 130 -15.97 7.44 -5.20
C GLY A 130 -16.65 6.85 -3.96
N SER A 131 -16.46 5.58 -3.68
CA SER A 131 -16.96 4.95 -2.44
C SER A 131 -16.31 5.54 -1.19
N SER A 132 -15.00 5.72 -1.22
CA SER A 132 -14.23 6.32 -0.12
C SER A 132 -14.65 7.77 0.14
N PHE A 133 -14.79 8.57 -0.91
CA PHE A 133 -15.23 9.96 -0.78
C PHE A 133 -16.68 10.07 -0.29
N ALA A 134 -17.58 9.20 -0.74
CA ALA A 134 -18.95 9.16 -0.24
C ALA A 134 -18.99 8.84 1.26
N ASN A 135 -18.19 7.89 1.73
CA ASN A 135 -18.07 7.58 3.16
C ASN A 135 -17.52 8.78 3.95
N GLN A 136 -16.52 9.48 3.43
CA GLN A 136 -15.97 10.68 4.08
C GLN A 136 -17.05 11.79 4.20
N VAL A 137 -17.84 12.02 3.16
CA VAL A 137 -18.91 13.01 3.19
C VAL A 137 -20.00 12.64 4.17
N ILE A 138 -20.45 11.36 4.16
CA ILE A 138 -21.46 10.88 5.11
C ILE A 138 -20.96 10.97 6.54
N ALA A 139 -19.69 10.62 6.79
CA ALA A 139 -19.07 10.76 8.10
C ALA A 139 -19.10 12.20 8.62
N GLN A 140 -18.76 13.17 7.77
CA GLN A 140 -18.81 14.59 8.12
C GLN A 140 -20.25 15.04 8.43
N ILE A 141 -21.22 14.62 7.62
CA ILE A 141 -22.63 14.94 7.85
C ILE A 141 -23.10 14.36 9.20
N GLU A 142 -22.81 13.10 9.47
CA GLU A 142 -23.18 12.43 10.73
C GLU A 142 -22.59 13.14 11.96
N LEU A 143 -21.28 13.35 11.94
CA LEU A 143 -20.57 14.02 13.05
C LEU A 143 -21.06 15.46 13.28
N PHE A 144 -21.41 16.16 12.21
CA PHE A 144 -21.90 17.54 12.31
C PHE A 144 -23.35 17.61 12.79
N SER A 145 -24.20 16.69 12.32
CA SER A 145 -25.64 16.68 12.64
C SER A 145 -25.94 16.10 14.02
N GLU A 146 -25.14 15.13 14.49
CA GLU A 146 -25.35 14.35 15.70
C GLU A 146 -24.27 14.64 16.77
N LYS A 147 -23.92 15.92 16.95
CA LYS A 147 -22.82 16.38 17.83
C LYS A 147 -22.87 15.80 19.25
N ASP A 148 -24.08 15.63 19.79
CA ASP A 148 -24.27 15.14 21.15
C ASP A 148 -23.92 13.66 21.32
N LYS A 149 -23.90 12.89 20.20
CA LYS A 149 -23.52 11.48 20.20
C LYS A 149 -22.00 11.28 20.12
N TYR A 150 -21.28 12.28 19.62
CA TYR A 150 -19.85 12.18 19.34
C TYR A 150 -19.06 13.26 20.09
N PRO A 151 -18.71 13.04 21.38
CA PRO A 151 -17.84 13.95 22.09
C PRO A 151 -16.46 14.00 21.43
N LEU A 152 -15.63 14.98 21.82
CA LEU A 152 -14.28 15.14 21.28
C LEU A 152 -13.47 13.84 21.45
N GLY A 153 -13.06 13.23 20.33
CA GLY A 153 -12.33 11.95 20.32
C GLY A 153 -12.38 11.25 18.98
N VAL A 154 -11.89 10.00 18.94
CA VAL A 154 -11.97 9.13 17.77
C VAL A 154 -13.16 8.19 17.92
N HIS A 155 -14.02 8.15 16.91
CA HIS A 155 -15.24 7.37 16.92
C HIS A 155 -15.33 6.45 15.73
N THR A 156 -15.86 5.23 15.95
CA THR A 156 -16.31 4.35 14.88
C THR A 156 -17.77 4.65 14.58
N LEU A 157 -18.06 5.06 13.37
CA LEU A 157 -19.42 5.38 12.95
C LEU A 157 -20.28 4.13 12.75
N PRO A 158 -21.63 4.26 12.84
CA PRO A 158 -22.53 3.14 12.63
C PRO A 158 -22.38 2.49 11.26
N LYS A 159 -22.29 1.17 11.23
CA LYS A 159 -22.09 0.35 10.01
C LYS A 159 -23.11 0.62 8.90
N HIS A 160 -24.36 0.99 9.25
CA HIS A 160 -25.40 1.26 8.25
C HIS A 160 -25.06 2.43 7.33
N LEU A 161 -24.17 3.34 7.72
CA LEU A 161 -23.69 4.43 6.86
C LEU A 161 -22.80 3.89 5.73
N ASP A 162 -21.89 2.98 6.06
CA ASP A 162 -21.04 2.30 5.05
C ASP A 162 -21.89 1.42 4.13
N GLU A 163 -22.87 0.70 4.71
CA GLU A 163 -23.81 -0.14 3.96
C GLU A 163 -24.64 0.67 2.96
N LYS A 164 -25.02 1.91 3.31
CA LYS A 164 -25.74 2.81 2.40
C LYS A 164 -24.90 3.11 1.15
N VAL A 165 -23.63 3.43 1.32
CA VAL A 165 -22.69 3.68 0.20
C VAL A 165 -22.53 2.42 -0.64
N ALA A 166 -22.29 1.28 0.00
CA ALA A 166 -22.13 0.00 -0.68
C ALA A 166 -23.36 -0.38 -1.51
N ARG A 167 -24.58 -0.22 -0.98
CA ARG A 167 -25.82 -0.50 -1.72
C ARG A 167 -25.98 0.37 -2.95
N LEU A 168 -25.64 1.65 -2.87
CA LEU A 168 -25.67 2.56 -4.02
C LEU A 168 -24.70 2.11 -5.11
N GLN A 169 -23.49 1.70 -4.72
CA GLN A 169 -22.47 1.23 -5.66
C GLN A 169 -22.85 -0.11 -6.32
N LEU A 170 -23.42 -1.04 -5.55
CA LEU A 170 -23.87 -2.35 -6.07
C LEU A 170 -24.91 -2.21 -7.18
N THR A 171 -25.81 -1.22 -7.08
CA THR A 171 -26.80 -0.92 -8.10
C THR A 171 -26.16 -0.58 -9.45
N THR A 172 -25.05 0.19 -9.45
CA THR A 172 -24.35 0.57 -10.68
C THR A 172 -23.58 -0.60 -11.32
N LEU A 173 -23.31 -1.64 -10.55
CA LEU A 173 -22.62 -2.86 -11.01
C LEU A 173 -23.58 -3.97 -11.42
N ASN A 174 -24.90 -3.73 -11.42
CA ASN A 174 -25.95 -4.75 -11.61
C ASN A 174 -25.81 -5.94 -10.64
N ALA A 175 -25.27 -5.69 -9.44
CA ALA A 175 -25.11 -6.70 -8.41
C ALA A 175 -26.35 -6.79 -7.54
N ASN A 176 -26.86 -8.02 -7.32
CA ASN A 176 -28.04 -8.29 -6.51
C ASN A 176 -27.65 -8.93 -5.19
N LEU A 177 -28.09 -8.34 -4.09
CA LEU A 177 -27.87 -8.89 -2.75
C LEU A 177 -28.92 -9.94 -2.42
N THR A 178 -28.47 -11.06 -1.86
CA THR A 178 -29.35 -12.01 -1.21
C THR A 178 -29.88 -11.42 0.10
N THR A 179 -31.19 -11.57 0.34
CA THR A 179 -31.81 -11.17 1.59
C THR A 179 -31.97 -12.39 2.49
N LEU A 180 -31.59 -12.25 3.75
CA LEU A 180 -31.79 -13.31 4.75
C LEU A 180 -33.28 -13.60 4.94
N THR A 181 -33.65 -14.88 5.06
CA THR A 181 -34.96 -15.26 5.55
C THR A 181 -35.09 -14.93 7.04
N GLN A 182 -36.33 -14.88 7.54
CA GLN A 182 -36.56 -14.67 8.97
C GLN A 182 -35.86 -15.73 9.84
N GLU A 183 -35.86 -16.99 9.37
CA GLU A 183 -35.21 -18.09 10.07
C GLU A 183 -33.71 -17.95 10.11
N GLN A 184 -33.11 -17.56 8.97
CA GLN A 184 -31.67 -17.27 8.90
C GLN A 184 -31.27 -16.09 9.79
N ALA A 185 -32.04 -15.00 9.75
CA ALA A 185 -31.80 -13.84 10.59
C ALA A 185 -31.88 -14.20 12.08
N LYS A 186 -32.89 -15.01 12.45
CA LYS A 186 -33.06 -15.49 13.84
C LYS A 186 -31.95 -16.43 14.29
N TYR A 187 -31.35 -17.22 13.38
CA TYR A 187 -30.27 -18.14 13.70
C TYR A 187 -28.94 -17.45 14.01
N ILE A 188 -28.66 -16.35 13.32
CA ILE A 188 -27.38 -15.62 13.51
C ILE A 188 -27.47 -14.51 14.57
N GLY A 189 -28.61 -14.19 15.13
CA GLY A 189 -28.83 -13.22 16.22
C GLY A 189 -29.29 -11.86 15.74
#